data_7ed7ce255bd637e3fb30f6cc881c258b
#
_entry.id   7ed7ce255bd637e3fb30f6cc881c258b
#
_cell.length_a   1.000
_cell.length_b   1.000
_cell.length_c   1.000
_cell.angle_alpha   90.00
_cell.angle_beta   90.00
_cell.angle_gamma   90.00
#
_symmetry.space_group_name_H-M   'P 1'
#
loop_
_entity.id
_entity.type
_entity.pdbx_description
1 polymer ?
#
loop_
_entity_poly.entity_id
_entity_poly.type
_entity_poly.pdbx_seq_one_letter_code
_entity_poly.pdbx_strand_id
1 'polypeptide(L)'
;MRVRRLSLITLSIFWSLFLPLSSCFAAKNEIPLKEGAWNITLQINPPTSDFLPIVQMLCLSQTEPVPIPAKKEGCRLLTKEIEGNTVFWVAECREKEFVTRSVGNATYDSNKVEGAVQTMTSATGKETEMRTYTLTGKRQGNCR
;
A
#
# COMPACT_ATOMS: atom_id res chain seq x y z
N MET A 1 90.67 -2.28 0.82
CA MET A 1 89.51 -2.40 1.69
C MET A 1 88.30 -2.05 0.87
N ARG A 2 87.41 -3.01 0.55
CA ARG A 2 86.25 -2.81 -0.36
C ARG A 2 85.02 -2.77 0.49
N VAL A 3 84.35 -1.63 0.48
CA VAL A 3 83.01 -1.43 1.09
C VAL A 3 81.96 -1.91 0.10
N ARG A 4 81.26 -2.98 0.43
CA ARG A 4 80.14 -3.49 -0.37
C ARG A 4 78.90 -2.69 0.02
N ARG A 5 78.29 -2.00 -0.98
CA ARG A 5 77.00 -1.35 -0.89
C ARG A 5 75.86 -2.39 -0.86
N LEU A 6 75.10 -2.45 0.20
CA LEU A 6 73.82 -3.16 0.24
C LEU A 6 72.76 -2.35 -0.47
N SER A 7 72.21 -2.93 -1.50
CA SER A 7 71.03 -2.36 -2.24
C SER A 7 69.81 -2.73 -1.50
N LEU A 8 69.10 -1.70 -0.98
CA LEU A 8 67.79 -1.85 -0.35
C LEU A 8 66.71 -1.95 -1.44
N ILE A 9 66.15 -3.14 -1.60
CA ILE A 9 64.98 -3.39 -2.45
C ILE A 9 63.78 -2.97 -1.67
N THR A 10 63.18 -1.86 -2.04
CA THR A 10 61.87 -1.39 -1.53
C THR A 10 60.75 -2.22 -2.17
N LEU A 11 60.21 -3.10 -1.37
CA LEU A 11 59.03 -3.90 -1.73
C LEU A 11 57.78 -3.03 -1.60
N SER A 12 57.30 -2.47 -2.72
CA SER A 12 56.04 -1.72 -2.77
C SER A 12 54.87 -2.70 -2.67
N ILE A 13 54.26 -2.76 -1.51
CA ILE A 13 53.02 -3.51 -1.30
C ILE A 13 51.87 -2.70 -1.89
N PHE A 14 51.41 -3.11 -3.06
CA PHE A 14 50.23 -2.59 -3.72
C PHE A 14 48.99 -3.14 -2.98
N TRP A 15 48.50 -2.42 -1.96
CA TRP A 15 47.28 -2.76 -1.26
C TRP A 15 46.13 -2.27 -2.11
N SER A 16 45.63 -3.16 -2.96
CA SER A 16 44.41 -2.95 -3.74
C SER A 16 43.23 -2.75 -2.78
N LEU A 17 42.74 -1.53 -2.69
CA LEU A 17 41.46 -1.21 -2.03
C LEU A 17 40.34 -1.92 -2.81
N PHE A 18 39.95 -3.10 -2.37
CA PHE A 18 38.69 -3.72 -2.75
C PHE A 18 37.58 -2.97 -1.98
N LEU A 19 37.02 -1.93 -2.59
CA LEU A 19 35.77 -1.32 -2.14
C LEU A 19 34.63 -2.30 -2.47
N PRO A 20 33.91 -2.86 -1.48
CA PRO A 20 32.71 -3.59 -1.77
C PRO A 20 31.69 -2.58 -2.32
N LEU A 21 31.31 -2.72 -3.59
CA LEU A 21 30.12 -2.09 -4.13
C LEU A 21 28.93 -2.70 -3.35
N SER A 22 28.51 -2.02 -2.28
CA SER A 22 27.24 -2.27 -1.64
C SER A 22 26.17 -1.90 -2.63
N SER A 23 25.71 -2.89 -3.42
CA SER A 23 24.51 -2.78 -4.22
C SER A 23 23.36 -2.55 -3.27
N CYS A 24 22.94 -1.29 -3.12
CA CYS A 24 21.70 -0.91 -2.47
C CYS A 24 20.58 -1.47 -3.35
N PHE A 25 20.19 -2.73 -3.14
CA PHE A 25 18.92 -3.23 -3.66
C PHE A 25 17.84 -2.42 -2.96
N ALA A 26 17.31 -1.43 -3.67
CA ALA A 26 16.05 -0.82 -3.28
C ALA A 26 15.01 -1.96 -3.23
N ALA A 27 14.64 -2.37 -2.03
CA ALA A 27 13.57 -3.33 -1.84
C ALA A 27 12.31 -2.71 -2.46
N LYS A 28 11.88 -3.25 -3.59
CA LYS A 28 10.62 -2.86 -4.21
C LYS A 28 9.55 -3.25 -3.21
N ASN A 29 8.86 -2.25 -2.66
CA ASN A 29 7.76 -2.46 -1.72
C ASN A 29 6.57 -3.08 -2.46
N GLU A 30 6.70 -4.34 -2.84
CA GLU A 30 5.62 -5.13 -3.42
C GLU A 30 4.85 -5.78 -2.27
N ILE A 31 3.55 -5.49 -2.22
CA ILE A 31 2.65 -6.17 -1.30
C ILE A 31 2.35 -7.58 -1.86
N PRO A 32 2.04 -8.57 -1.03
CA PRO A 32 1.70 -9.93 -1.47
C PRO A 32 0.27 -9.98 -2.07
N LEU A 33 -0.08 -9.00 -2.89
CA LEU A 33 -1.33 -8.90 -3.62
C LEU A 33 -1.20 -9.64 -4.95
N LYS A 34 -1.98 -10.67 -5.13
CA LYS A 34 -2.13 -11.33 -6.44
C LYS A 34 -3.12 -10.54 -7.29
N GLU A 35 -2.64 -9.95 -8.37
CA GLU A 35 -3.46 -9.12 -9.26
C GLU A 35 -4.67 -9.87 -9.82
N GLY A 36 -5.76 -9.13 -10.04
CA GLY A 36 -6.98 -9.69 -10.62
C GLY A 36 -8.27 -9.11 -10.05
N ALA A 37 -9.37 -9.81 -10.34
CA ALA A 37 -10.70 -9.48 -9.84
C ALA A 37 -10.86 -9.95 -8.38
N TRP A 38 -11.30 -9.03 -7.53
CA TRP A 38 -11.47 -9.23 -6.10
C TRP A 38 -12.91 -8.95 -5.69
N ASN A 39 -13.49 -9.86 -4.93
CA ASN A 39 -14.77 -9.63 -4.26
C ASN A 39 -14.48 -9.01 -2.90
N ILE A 40 -14.82 -7.74 -2.73
CA ILE A 40 -14.60 -6.97 -1.49
C ILE A 40 -15.93 -6.79 -0.78
N THR A 41 -15.93 -7.05 0.52
CA THR A 41 -17.08 -6.88 1.42
C THR A 41 -16.75 -5.86 2.49
N LEU A 42 -17.59 -4.85 2.63
CA LEU A 42 -17.56 -3.87 3.70
C LEU A 42 -18.76 -4.13 4.63
N GLN A 43 -18.48 -4.48 5.87
CA GLN A 43 -19.47 -4.69 6.91
C GLN A 43 -19.38 -3.56 7.92
N ILE A 44 -20.50 -2.88 8.22
CA ILE A 44 -20.53 -1.87 9.28
C ILE A 44 -20.09 -2.47 10.62
N ASN A 45 -19.32 -1.72 11.39
CA ASN A 45 -18.83 -2.14 12.69
C ASN A 45 -19.22 -1.11 13.77
N PRO A 46 -20.00 -1.48 14.81
CA PRO A 46 -20.55 -2.84 15.07
C PRO A 46 -21.61 -3.25 14.04
N PRO A 47 -21.77 -4.55 13.77
CA PRO A 47 -22.82 -5.04 12.87
C PRO A 47 -24.20 -4.71 13.38
N THR A 48 -25.09 -4.28 12.51
CA THR A 48 -26.50 -4.02 12.83
C THR A 48 -27.39 -4.66 11.78
N SER A 49 -28.63 -4.99 12.13
CA SER A 49 -29.62 -5.55 11.20
C SER A 49 -30.05 -4.59 10.11
N ASP A 50 -29.89 -3.29 10.35
CA ASP A 50 -30.39 -2.24 9.47
C ASP A 50 -29.45 -1.92 8.29
N PHE A 51 -28.20 -2.42 8.36
CA PHE A 51 -27.19 -2.22 7.33
C PHE A 51 -26.69 -3.54 6.77
N LEU A 52 -27.05 -3.81 5.52
CA LEU A 52 -26.51 -4.94 4.78
C LEU A 52 -25.05 -4.72 4.40
N PRO A 53 -24.23 -5.77 4.34
CA PRO A 53 -22.88 -5.67 3.82
C PRO A 53 -22.85 -5.12 2.40
N ILE A 54 -21.92 -4.22 2.13
CA ILE A 54 -21.66 -3.72 0.78
C ILE A 54 -20.69 -4.68 0.12
N VAL A 55 -21.11 -5.34 -0.96
CA VAL A 55 -20.29 -6.25 -1.72
C VAL A 55 -20.00 -5.66 -3.09
N GLN A 56 -18.73 -5.64 -3.48
CA GLN A 56 -18.32 -5.08 -4.76
C GLN A 56 -17.18 -5.88 -5.40
N MET A 57 -17.17 -5.94 -6.72
CA MET A 57 -16.08 -6.54 -7.49
C MET A 57 -15.13 -5.44 -7.96
N LEU A 58 -13.86 -5.55 -7.58
CA LEU A 58 -12.81 -4.61 -7.96
C LEU A 58 -11.68 -5.33 -8.68
N CYS A 59 -11.08 -4.65 -9.66
CA CYS A 59 -9.83 -5.08 -10.27
C CYS A 59 -8.67 -4.44 -9.51
N LEU A 60 -7.87 -5.25 -8.80
CA LEU A 60 -6.73 -4.78 -8.02
C LEU A 60 -5.41 -5.22 -8.65
N SER A 61 -4.41 -4.36 -8.54
CA SER A 61 -3.04 -4.59 -9.03
C SER A 61 -2.01 -3.97 -8.07
N GLN A 62 -0.73 -4.24 -8.29
CA GLN A 62 0.36 -3.62 -7.51
C GLN A 62 0.37 -2.10 -7.62
N THR A 63 -0.06 -1.55 -8.75
CA THR A 63 -0.18 -0.10 -8.96
C THR A 63 -1.43 0.50 -8.32
N GLU A 64 -2.52 -0.28 -8.26
CA GLU A 64 -3.82 0.11 -7.72
C GLU A 64 -4.29 -0.87 -6.63
N PRO A 65 -3.59 -0.92 -5.47
CA PRO A 65 -3.90 -1.89 -4.42
C PRO A 65 -4.98 -1.43 -3.44
N VAL A 66 -5.52 -0.22 -3.59
CA VAL A 66 -6.53 0.32 -2.67
C VAL A 66 -7.90 -0.29 -2.98
N PRO A 67 -8.52 -1.06 -2.05
CA PRO A 67 -9.74 -1.81 -2.32
C PRO A 67 -11.02 -0.95 -2.15
N ILE A 68 -11.03 0.22 -2.78
CA ILE A 68 -12.18 1.12 -2.84
C ILE A 68 -12.42 1.54 -4.30
N PRO A 69 -13.64 1.95 -4.68
CA PRO A 69 -13.94 2.41 -6.04
C PRO A 69 -13.37 3.83 -6.28
N ALA A 70 -12.05 3.98 -6.19
CA ALA A 70 -11.36 5.27 -6.34
C ALA A 70 -11.51 5.90 -7.75
N LYS A 71 -11.95 5.10 -8.73
CA LYS A 71 -12.21 5.58 -10.10
C LYS A 71 -13.66 6.08 -10.31
N LYS A 72 -14.47 6.11 -9.25
CA LYS A 72 -15.81 6.70 -9.35
C LYS A 72 -15.67 8.20 -9.60
N GLU A 73 -16.47 8.72 -10.51
CA GLU A 73 -16.55 10.16 -10.77
C GLU A 73 -16.77 10.94 -9.45
N GLY A 74 -16.03 12.02 -9.26
CA GLY A 74 -16.04 12.82 -8.03
C GLY A 74 -15.18 12.25 -6.90
N CYS A 75 -14.55 11.07 -7.05
CA CYS A 75 -13.65 10.49 -6.05
C CYS A 75 -12.19 10.68 -6.43
N ARG A 76 -11.34 10.94 -5.43
CA ARG A 76 -9.89 11.04 -5.58
C ARG A 76 -9.17 10.40 -4.41
N LEU A 77 -8.08 9.74 -4.69
CA LEU A 77 -7.13 9.26 -3.69
C LEU A 77 -6.23 10.43 -3.29
N LEU A 78 -6.21 10.78 -2.00
CA LEU A 78 -5.40 11.88 -1.45
C LEU A 78 -4.02 11.40 -1.05
N THR A 79 -3.95 10.26 -0.35
CA THR A 79 -2.68 9.63 0.07
C THR A 79 -2.76 8.12 -0.11
N LYS A 80 -1.61 7.52 -0.36
CA LYS A 80 -1.42 6.06 -0.38
C LYS A 80 -0.01 5.77 0.14
N GLU A 81 0.06 4.94 1.16
CA GLU A 81 1.31 4.46 1.76
C GLU A 81 1.29 2.95 1.84
N ILE A 82 2.44 2.32 1.68
CA ILE A 82 2.59 0.87 1.76
C ILE A 82 3.65 0.55 2.80
N GLU A 83 3.25 -0.23 3.81
CA GLU A 83 4.13 -0.73 4.85
C GLU A 83 4.02 -2.26 4.93
N GLY A 84 5.08 -2.95 4.53
CA GLY A 84 5.08 -4.41 4.44
C GLY A 84 4.00 -4.92 3.49
N ASN A 85 3.02 -5.65 4.03
CA ASN A 85 1.88 -6.20 3.29
C ASN A 85 0.58 -5.38 3.45
N THR A 86 0.66 -4.21 4.06
CA THR A 86 -0.49 -3.34 4.33
C THR A 86 -0.43 -2.06 3.50
N VAL A 87 -1.53 -1.72 2.86
CA VAL A 87 -1.74 -0.42 2.24
C VAL A 87 -2.63 0.45 3.12
N PHE A 88 -2.21 1.69 3.35
CA PHE A 88 -2.98 2.74 4.02
C PHE A 88 -3.38 3.77 2.99
N TRP A 89 -4.58 4.35 3.15
CA TRP A 89 -5.04 5.39 2.22
C TRP A 89 -5.96 6.40 2.88
N VAL A 90 -6.02 7.56 2.24
CA VAL A 90 -7.05 8.57 2.43
C VAL A 90 -7.66 8.88 1.06
N ALA A 91 -8.97 8.80 0.95
CA ALA A 91 -9.70 9.16 -0.26
C ALA A 91 -10.82 10.15 0.06
N GLU A 92 -11.21 10.93 -0.92
CA GLU A 92 -12.30 11.90 -0.81
C GLU A 92 -13.21 11.74 -2.03
N CYS A 93 -14.52 11.64 -1.77
CA CYS A 93 -15.55 11.62 -2.79
C CYS A 93 -16.46 12.83 -2.61
N ARG A 94 -16.76 13.52 -3.69
CA ARG A 94 -17.70 14.64 -3.74
C ARG A 94 -18.89 14.28 -4.60
N GLU A 95 -20.07 14.31 -4.02
CA GLU A 95 -21.30 14.01 -4.71
C GLU A 95 -22.35 15.07 -4.34
N LYS A 96 -22.65 15.97 -5.28
CA LYS A 96 -23.56 17.11 -5.06
C LYS A 96 -23.08 17.96 -3.86
N GLU A 97 -23.89 18.00 -2.80
CA GLU A 97 -23.62 18.73 -1.55
C GLU A 97 -22.88 17.90 -0.49
N PHE A 98 -22.65 16.62 -0.75
CA PHE A 98 -21.97 15.70 0.18
C PHE A 98 -20.49 15.58 -0.12
N VAL A 99 -19.68 15.61 0.92
CA VAL A 99 -18.26 15.25 0.86
C VAL A 99 -18.04 14.08 1.81
N THR A 100 -17.59 12.95 1.26
CA THR A 100 -17.23 11.76 2.04
C THR A 100 -15.74 11.59 2.01
N ARG A 101 -15.10 11.61 3.16
CA ARG A 101 -13.68 11.26 3.34
C ARG A 101 -13.57 9.88 3.93
N SER A 102 -12.76 9.03 3.31
CA SER A 102 -12.48 7.67 3.75
C SER A 102 -11.02 7.55 4.15
N VAL A 103 -10.79 6.98 5.34
CA VAL A 103 -9.47 6.61 5.82
C VAL A 103 -9.49 5.12 6.05
N GLY A 104 -8.53 4.38 5.50
CA GLY A 104 -8.55 2.93 5.61
C GLY A 104 -7.18 2.29 5.54
N ASN A 105 -7.18 1.01 5.88
CA ASN A 105 -6.05 0.10 5.68
C ASN A 105 -6.55 -1.23 5.13
N ALA A 106 -5.67 -1.93 4.42
CA ALA A 106 -5.92 -3.27 3.90
C ALA A 106 -4.61 -4.06 3.92
N THR A 107 -4.63 -5.19 4.61
CA THR A 107 -3.52 -6.13 4.70
C THR A 107 -3.76 -7.30 3.77
N TYR A 108 -2.83 -7.56 2.86
CA TYR A 108 -2.93 -8.59 1.84
C TYR A 108 -2.18 -9.86 2.24
N ASP A 109 -2.82 -10.99 1.96
CA ASP A 109 -2.21 -12.31 2.03
C ASP A 109 -2.59 -13.06 0.74
N SER A 110 -1.77 -12.91 -0.29
CA SER A 110 -1.91 -13.51 -1.64
C SER A 110 -3.30 -13.39 -2.27
N ASN A 111 -4.27 -14.18 -1.80
CA ASN A 111 -5.64 -14.26 -2.33
C ASN A 111 -6.70 -13.72 -1.36
N LYS A 112 -6.28 -13.18 -0.22
CA LYS A 112 -7.15 -12.59 0.80
C LYS A 112 -6.73 -11.18 1.13
N VAL A 113 -7.67 -10.39 1.58
CA VAL A 113 -7.44 -9.05 2.14
C VAL A 113 -8.36 -8.84 3.34
N GLU A 114 -7.80 -8.23 4.36
CA GLU A 114 -8.53 -7.84 5.57
C GLU A 114 -8.11 -6.43 5.97
N GLY A 115 -9.04 -5.68 6.56
CA GLY A 115 -8.74 -4.31 6.97
C GLY A 115 -9.93 -3.59 7.58
N ALA A 116 -9.80 -2.28 7.66
CA ALA A 116 -10.85 -1.40 8.18
C ALA A 116 -10.93 -0.11 7.36
N VAL A 117 -12.12 0.45 7.30
CA VAL A 117 -12.38 1.74 6.66
C VAL A 117 -13.24 2.58 7.57
N GLN A 118 -12.81 3.80 7.84
CA GLN A 118 -13.63 4.82 8.49
C GLN A 118 -14.03 5.86 7.46
N THR A 119 -15.31 6.18 7.42
CA THR A 119 -15.86 7.23 6.55
C THR A 119 -16.41 8.36 7.38
N MET A 120 -16.20 9.59 6.93
CA MET A 120 -16.79 10.80 7.45
C MET A 120 -17.54 11.50 6.32
N THR A 121 -18.84 11.60 6.44
CA THR A 121 -19.69 12.28 5.46
C THR A 121 -20.20 13.57 6.04
N SER A 122 -19.94 14.66 5.35
CA SER A 122 -20.41 16.01 5.71
C SER A 122 -21.23 16.64 4.57
N ALA A 123 -22.19 17.45 4.94
CA ALA A 123 -22.96 18.27 4.02
C ALA A 123 -23.21 19.64 4.65
N THR A 124 -23.41 20.66 3.81
CA THR A 124 -23.68 22.01 4.30
C THR A 124 -24.94 22.04 5.19
N GLY A 125 -24.76 22.53 6.42
CA GLY A 125 -25.83 22.66 7.40
C GLY A 125 -26.31 21.36 8.06
N LYS A 126 -25.54 20.25 7.91
CA LYS A 126 -25.84 18.97 8.57
C LYS A 126 -24.66 18.56 9.47
N GLU A 127 -24.95 17.75 10.47
CA GLU A 127 -23.91 17.13 11.28
C GLU A 127 -23.07 16.14 10.46
N THR A 128 -21.80 16.04 10.80
CA THR A 128 -20.90 15.06 10.17
C THR A 128 -21.24 13.67 10.67
N GLU A 129 -21.55 12.77 9.74
CA GLU A 129 -21.78 11.37 10.04
C GLU A 129 -20.49 10.57 9.92
N MET A 130 -20.16 9.80 10.96
CA MET A 130 -19.00 8.92 10.97
C MET A 130 -19.45 7.47 11.02
N ARG A 131 -18.87 6.63 10.15
CA ARG A 131 -19.10 5.18 10.11
C ARG A 131 -17.80 4.43 10.00
N THR A 132 -17.72 3.28 10.67
CA THR A 132 -16.57 2.36 10.57
C THR A 132 -17.02 1.05 9.95
N TYR A 133 -16.19 0.50 9.07
CA TYR A 133 -16.44 -0.76 8.38
C TYR A 133 -15.26 -1.70 8.58
N THR A 134 -15.55 -2.97 8.77
CA THR A 134 -14.59 -4.06 8.58
C THR A 134 -14.55 -4.38 7.08
N LEU A 135 -13.35 -4.46 6.54
CA LEU A 135 -13.10 -4.80 5.15
C LEU A 135 -12.57 -6.23 5.07
N THR A 136 -13.19 -7.05 4.23
CA THR A 136 -12.67 -8.38 3.89
C THR A 136 -12.77 -8.59 2.39
N GLY A 137 -11.92 -9.46 1.85
CA GLY A 137 -12.03 -9.78 0.43
C GLY A 137 -11.26 -11.02 0.03
N LYS A 138 -11.66 -11.55 -1.14
CA LYS A 138 -11.02 -12.69 -1.79
C LYS A 138 -10.87 -12.45 -3.28
N ARG A 139 -9.73 -12.90 -3.81
CA ARG A 139 -9.48 -12.94 -5.24
C ARG A 139 -10.38 -13.98 -5.90
N GLN A 140 -11.01 -13.62 -7.01
CA GLN A 140 -11.92 -14.47 -7.77
C GLN A 140 -11.31 -14.97 -9.10
N GLY A 141 -10.36 -14.22 -9.65
CA GLY A 141 -9.75 -14.57 -10.93
C GLY A 141 -9.04 -13.40 -11.59
N ASN A 142 -8.96 -13.42 -12.90
CA ASN A 142 -8.38 -12.31 -13.66
C ASN A 142 -9.43 -11.22 -13.89
N CYS A 143 -8.96 -9.98 -14.04
CA CYS A 143 -9.81 -8.87 -14.50
C CYS A 143 -10.33 -9.16 -15.91
N ARG A 144 -11.56 -8.80 -16.18
CA ARG A 144 -12.16 -8.86 -17.52
C ARG A 144 -12.08 -7.49 -18.18
#